data_0fe44250ede54004d480b93dc2ba6c1b
#
_entry.id   0fe44250ede54004d480b93dc2ba6c1b
#
_cell.length_a   1.000
_cell.length_b   1.000
_cell.length_c   1.000
_cell.angle_alpha   90.00
_cell.angle_beta   90.00
_cell.angle_gamma   90.00
#
_symmetry.space_group_name_H-M   'P 1'
#
loop_
_entity.id
_entity.type
_entity.pdbx_description
1 polymer ?
#
loop_
_entity_poly.entity_id
_entity_poly.type
_entity_poly.pdbx_seq_one_letter_code
_entity_poly.pdbx_strand_id
1 'polypeptide(L)'
;MIGKTSAAALGVLLAGCAMAHAETLVEQSAEARMQLDFHVPDAALKAMLPAGTEPAIATAGAAKDANLRMIFIDRIAVTAPDGAPAGSGQMVYLAIPIKQAGSTAVAQMLIHGLTSDPKEAPGPFGVYQLATTHRMERSTIAAPQAQTSEQWEFTAASGEHMELQLKYDRGIGRKASNETKFFSSVNPGFYQIFKVDQNLDIMRNATITVPDKVKEFHYKASGGKIAALFDGTERVLSIDAISWYNRAISTP
;
A
#
# COMPACT_ATOMS: atom_id res chain seq x y z
N MET A 1 9.45 79.85 -11.66
CA MET A 1 9.42 78.56 -12.40
C MET A 1 10.02 77.50 -11.51
N ILE A 2 9.15 76.63 -10.97
CA ILE A 2 9.51 75.62 -9.97
C ILE A 2 9.52 74.27 -10.72
N GLY A 3 10.71 73.68 -10.84
CA GLY A 3 10.88 72.33 -11.45
C GLY A 3 10.51 71.24 -10.45
N LYS A 4 9.58 70.36 -10.84
CA LYS A 4 9.24 69.15 -10.11
C LYS A 4 10.14 68.00 -10.54
N THR A 5 11.00 67.53 -9.65
CA THR A 5 11.77 66.29 -9.83
C THR A 5 10.90 65.10 -9.38
N SER A 6 10.57 64.20 -10.31
CA SER A 6 9.89 62.94 -10.03
C SER A 6 10.94 61.88 -9.69
N ALA A 7 10.91 61.35 -8.50
CA ALA A 7 11.68 60.16 -8.09
C ALA A 7 10.93 58.89 -8.49
N ALA A 8 11.52 58.11 -9.41
CA ALA A 8 11.02 56.77 -9.76
C ALA A 8 11.56 55.76 -8.75
N ALA A 9 10.68 55.16 -7.97
CA ALA A 9 11.01 54.02 -7.10
C ALA A 9 11.05 52.75 -7.92
N LEU A 10 12.23 52.13 -8.04
CA LEU A 10 12.46 50.85 -8.69
C LEU A 10 12.16 49.74 -7.66
N GLY A 11 10.97 49.16 -7.75
CA GLY A 11 10.60 47.99 -6.93
C GLY A 11 11.26 46.72 -7.48
N VAL A 12 12.19 46.14 -6.74
CA VAL A 12 12.78 44.83 -7.04
C VAL A 12 11.79 43.77 -6.58
N LEU A 13 11.08 43.11 -7.50
CA LEU A 13 10.34 41.90 -7.26
C LEU A 13 11.33 40.72 -7.10
N LEU A 14 11.60 40.31 -5.88
CA LEU A 14 12.22 39.01 -5.58
C LEU A 14 11.19 37.91 -5.89
N ALA A 15 11.23 37.38 -7.08
CA ALA A 15 10.55 36.15 -7.44
C ALA A 15 11.25 35.00 -6.68
N GLY A 16 10.67 34.57 -5.56
CA GLY A 16 11.07 33.36 -4.87
C GLY A 16 10.81 32.17 -5.80
N CYS A 17 11.83 31.66 -6.49
CA CYS A 17 11.77 30.36 -7.15
C CYS A 17 11.58 29.30 -6.07
N ALA A 18 10.34 28.85 -5.85
CA ALA A 18 10.10 27.59 -5.19
C ALA A 18 10.80 26.53 -6.04
N MET A 19 11.90 25.98 -5.54
CA MET A 19 12.54 24.82 -6.16
C MET A 19 11.53 23.67 -6.06
N ALA A 20 10.81 23.40 -7.15
CA ALA A 20 10.11 22.15 -7.32
C ALA A 20 11.18 21.06 -7.35
N HIS A 21 11.34 20.29 -6.28
CA HIS A 21 12.15 19.09 -6.33
C HIS A 21 11.53 18.15 -7.37
N ALA A 22 12.29 17.87 -8.43
CA ALA A 22 11.88 16.92 -9.45
C ALA A 22 11.90 15.53 -8.80
N GLU A 23 10.77 14.82 -8.86
CA GLU A 23 10.72 13.43 -8.42
C GLU A 23 11.73 12.58 -9.22
N THR A 24 12.46 11.73 -8.50
CA THR A 24 13.40 10.78 -9.10
C THR A 24 12.75 9.41 -9.15
N LEU A 25 12.54 8.88 -10.36
CA LEU A 25 12.05 7.52 -10.55
C LEU A 25 13.04 6.50 -9.95
N VAL A 26 12.54 5.57 -9.16
CA VAL A 26 13.32 4.49 -8.51
C VAL A 26 13.12 3.17 -9.23
N GLU A 27 11.87 2.81 -9.50
CA GLU A 27 11.51 1.57 -10.19
C GLU A 27 10.11 1.66 -10.80
N GLN A 28 9.84 0.72 -11.71
CA GLN A 28 8.50 0.42 -12.18
C GLN A 28 8.21 -1.06 -12.01
N SER A 29 6.96 -1.42 -11.71
CA SER A 29 6.58 -2.82 -11.55
C SER A 29 5.20 -3.13 -12.14
N ALA A 30 5.08 -4.37 -12.65
CA ALA A 30 3.81 -5.00 -12.97
C ALA A 30 3.53 -6.06 -11.91
N GLU A 31 2.34 -6.04 -11.31
CA GLU A 31 2.02 -6.84 -10.14
C GLU A 31 0.60 -7.40 -10.19
N ALA A 32 0.38 -8.52 -9.47
CA ALA A 32 -0.93 -8.99 -9.04
C ALA A 32 -1.02 -8.89 -7.51
N ARG A 33 -2.19 -8.55 -6.98
CA ARG A 33 -2.35 -8.28 -5.55
C ARG A 33 -3.65 -8.82 -4.99
N MET A 34 -3.59 -9.25 -3.72
CA MET A 34 -4.75 -9.44 -2.86
C MET A 34 -4.64 -8.46 -1.70
N GLN A 35 -5.70 -7.67 -1.48
CA GLN A 35 -5.75 -6.66 -0.45
C GLN A 35 -6.86 -6.98 0.55
N LEU A 36 -6.52 -6.94 1.82
CA LEU A 36 -7.44 -7.06 2.93
C LEU A 36 -7.42 -5.77 3.74
N ASP A 37 -8.57 -5.14 3.91
CA ASP A 37 -8.72 -4.00 4.80
C ASP A 37 -9.32 -4.48 6.15
N PHE A 38 -8.66 -4.11 7.24
CA PHE A 38 -9.01 -4.52 8.59
C PHE A 38 -9.37 -3.35 9.48
N HIS A 39 -10.17 -3.65 10.51
CA HIS A 39 -10.16 -2.92 11.77
C HIS A 39 -9.47 -3.78 12.82
N VAL A 40 -8.31 -3.36 13.28
CA VAL A 40 -7.51 -4.00 14.34
C VAL A 40 -7.60 -3.17 15.63
N PRO A 41 -7.20 -3.73 16.81
CA PRO A 41 -7.22 -2.99 18.07
C PRO A 41 -6.45 -1.67 17.99
N ASP A 42 -7.12 -0.55 18.28
CA ASP A 42 -6.55 0.80 18.13
C ASP A 42 -5.30 1.01 18.98
N ALA A 43 -5.25 0.43 20.19
CA ALA A 43 -4.10 0.53 21.08
C ALA A 43 -2.85 -0.16 20.49
N ALA A 44 -3.03 -1.36 19.92
CA ALA A 44 -1.96 -2.10 19.26
C ALA A 44 -1.50 -1.38 17.99
N LEU A 45 -2.43 -0.85 17.20
CA LEU A 45 -2.13 -0.06 16.00
C LEU A 45 -1.30 1.19 16.35
N LYS A 46 -1.72 1.92 17.38
CA LYS A 46 -1.04 3.14 17.83
C LYS A 46 0.38 2.87 18.31
N ALA A 47 0.63 1.71 18.91
CA ALA A 47 1.97 1.29 19.33
C ALA A 47 2.93 1.02 18.15
N MET A 48 2.40 0.82 16.94
CA MET A 48 3.19 0.63 15.70
C MET A 48 3.53 1.94 15.01
N LEU A 49 2.92 3.06 15.41
CA LEU A 49 3.11 4.36 14.79
C LEU A 49 4.19 5.18 15.50
N PRO A 50 4.98 5.97 14.76
CA PRO A 50 5.87 6.96 15.35
C PRO A 50 5.09 7.99 16.18
N ALA A 51 5.73 8.56 17.19
CA ALA A 51 5.15 9.61 18.02
C ALA A 51 4.66 10.79 17.15
N GLY A 52 3.45 11.27 17.44
CA GLY A 52 2.83 12.40 16.70
C GLY A 52 2.17 12.00 15.38
N THR A 53 2.16 10.72 15.02
CA THR A 53 1.43 10.24 13.84
C THR A 53 0.05 9.73 14.25
N GLU A 54 -0.99 10.15 13.50
CA GLU A 54 -2.38 9.77 13.76
C GLU A 54 -2.94 8.96 12.57
N PRO A 55 -3.70 7.87 12.82
CA PRO A 55 -4.42 7.17 11.78
C PRO A 55 -5.45 8.08 11.07
N ALA A 56 -5.61 7.89 9.77
CA ALA A 56 -6.62 8.56 8.94
C ALA A 56 -7.74 7.59 8.59
N ILE A 57 -8.57 7.23 9.56
CA ILE A 57 -9.65 6.26 9.36
C ILE A 57 -10.73 6.88 8.46
N ALA A 58 -11.07 6.19 7.37
CA ALA A 58 -12.14 6.63 6.47
C ALA A 58 -13.51 6.54 7.16
N THR A 59 -14.34 7.57 7.01
CA THR A 59 -15.68 7.64 7.60
C THR A 59 -16.78 7.20 6.63
N ALA A 60 -16.43 6.93 5.36
CA ALA A 60 -17.35 6.53 4.31
C ALA A 60 -16.65 5.69 3.24
N GLY A 61 -17.44 5.05 2.37
CA GLY A 61 -16.96 4.26 1.24
C GLY A 61 -16.48 2.86 1.62
N ALA A 62 -15.80 2.19 0.71
CA ALA A 62 -15.38 0.79 0.87
C ALA A 62 -14.35 0.60 2.01
N ALA A 63 -13.51 1.60 2.27
CA ALA A 63 -12.53 1.58 3.35
C ALA A 63 -13.05 2.18 4.67
N LYS A 64 -14.37 2.38 4.80
CA LYS A 64 -14.95 2.92 6.04
C LYS A 64 -14.56 2.05 7.24
N ASP A 65 -14.13 2.71 8.33
CA ASP A 65 -13.70 2.12 9.59
C ASP A 65 -12.41 1.24 9.50
N ALA A 66 -11.79 1.10 8.32
CA ALA A 66 -10.53 0.40 8.19
C ALA A 66 -9.37 1.24 8.75
N ASN A 67 -8.57 0.62 9.62
CA ASN A 67 -7.40 1.25 10.21
C ASN A 67 -6.08 0.55 9.84
N LEU A 68 -6.15 -0.63 9.21
CA LEU A 68 -5.00 -1.39 8.73
C LEU A 68 -5.31 -2.01 7.37
N ARG A 69 -4.31 -2.01 6.49
CA ARG A 69 -4.33 -2.68 5.19
C ARG A 69 -3.22 -3.71 5.14
N MET A 70 -3.55 -4.95 4.79
CA MET A 70 -2.61 -6.02 4.48
C MET A 70 -2.66 -6.28 2.98
N ILE A 71 -1.51 -6.24 2.31
CA ILE A 71 -1.45 -6.44 0.86
C ILE A 71 -0.45 -7.54 0.54
N PHE A 72 -0.95 -8.63 -0.04
CA PHE A 72 -0.18 -9.71 -0.65
C PHE A 72 0.12 -9.33 -2.09
N ILE A 73 1.37 -9.44 -2.51
CA ILE A 73 1.86 -8.92 -3.78
C ILE A 73 2.72 -9.98 -4.48
N ASP A 74 2.37 -10.26 -5.74
CA ASP A 74 3.25 -10.91 -6.69
C ASP A 74 3.83 -9.84 -7.62
N ARG A 75 5.11 -9.52 -7.46
CA ARG A 75 5.84 -8.62 -8.36
C ARG A 75 6.28 -9.43 -9.58
N ILE A 76 5.44 -9.44 -10.61
CA ILE A 76 5.63 -10.25 -11.82
C ILE A 76 6.88 -9.78 -12.58
N ALA A 77 7.06 -8.46 -12.67
CA ALA A 77 8.21 -7.86 -13.30
C ALA A 77 8.53 -6.52 -12.62
N VAL A 78 9.81 -6.27 -12.37
CA VAL A 78 10.35 -5.00 -11.88
C VAL A 78 11.40 -4.52 -12.86
N THR A 79 11.38 -3.23 -13.17
CA THR A 79 12.38 -2.58 -14.00
C THR A 79 13.00 -1.39 -13.27
N ALA A 80 14.30 -1.22 -13.47
CA ALA A 80 15.03 -0.04 -13.04
C ALA A 80 14.62 1.20 -13.87
N PRO A 81 15.02 2.43 -13.48
CA PRO A 81 14.67 3.65 -14.20
C PRO A 81 15.10 3.68 -15.68
N ASP A 82 16.16 2.97 -16.03
CA ASP A 82 16.67 2.82 -17.41
C ASP A 82 15.94 1.72 -18.21
N GLY A 83 14.94 1.06 -17.61
CA GLY A 83 14.19 -0.03 -18.21
C GLY A 83 14.85 -1.41 -18.09
N ALA A 84 16.04 -1.52 -17.48
CA ALA A 84 16.68 -2.80 -17.24
C ALA A 84 15.86 -3.68 -16.27
N PRO A 85 15.79 -5.01 -16.49
CA PRO A 85 15.14 -5.91 -15.52
C PRO A 85 15.80 -5.82 -14.15
N ALA A 86 14.99 -5.59 -13.10
CA ALA A 86 15.46 -5.46 -11.72
C ALA A 86 15.00 -6.61 -10.81
N GLY A 87 14.17 -7.53 -11.32
CA GLY A 87 13.77 -8.73 -10.62
C GLY A 87 12.27 -9.02 -10.65
N SER A 88 11.88 -9.92 -9.75
CA SER A 88 10.51 -10.33 -9.46
C SER A 88 10.49 -10.88 -8.03
N GLY A 89 9.32 -11.15 -7.45
CA GLY A 89 9.24 -11.76 -6.13
C GLY A 89 7.89 -11.56 -5.46
N GLN A 90 7.72 -12.23 -4.35
CA GLN A 90 6.53 -12.07 -3.53
C GLN A 90 6.83 -11.21 -2.30
N MET A 91 5.85 -10.42 -1.91
CA MET A 91 5.89 -9.68 -0.65
C MET A 91 4.49 -9.53 -0.05
N VAL A 92 4.45 -9.35 1.24
CA VAL A 92 3.26 -8.91 1.96
C VAL A 92 3.66 -7.75 2.86
N TYR A 93 2.81 -6.72 2.93
CA TYR A 93 3.06 -5.63 3.88
C TYR A 93 1.80 -5.16 4.58
N LEU A 94 2.02 -4.54 5.73
CA LEU A 94 1.02 -3.87 6.54
C LEU A 94 1.19 -2.37 6.42
N ALA A 95 0.13 -1.67 6.04
CA ALA A 95 0.09 -0.22 5.91
C ALA A 95 -1.06 0.38 6.71
N ILE A 96 -0.80 1.48 7.39
CA ILE A 96 -1.78 2.26 8.13
C ILE A 96 -2.08 3.53 7.33
N PRO A 97 -3.36 3.84 7.02
CA PRO A 97 -3.70 5.15 6.49
C PRO A 97 -3.43 6.23 7.55
N ILE A 98 -2.68 7.26 7.20
CA ILE A 98 -2.28 8.34 8.12
C ILE A 98 -2.64 9.71 7.58
N LYS A 99 -2.85 10.67 8.47
CA LYS A 99 -2.90 12.10 8.15
C LYS A 99 -1.50 12.65 8.10
N GLN A 100 -1.18 13.32 7.02
CA GLN A 100 0.06 14.08 6.93
C GLN A 100 -0.15 15.44 7.60
N ALA A 101 0.76 15.85 8.48
CA ALA A 101 0.69 17.16 9.15
C ALA A 101 0.63 18.30 8.11
N GLY A 102 -0.33 19.20 8.27
CA GLY A 102 -0.52 20.34 7.37
C GLY A 102 -1.16 20.00 6.01
N SER A 103 -1.65 18.77 5.80
CA SER A 103 -2.28 18.32 4.56
C SER A 103 -3.65 17.69 4.81
N THR A 104 -4.56 17.82 3.86
CA THR A 104 -5.81 17.06 3.82
C THR A 104 -5.65 15.71 3.12
N ALA A 105 -4.50 15.49 2.45
CA ALA A 105 -4.23 14.24 1.75
C ALA A 105 -3.94 13.10 2.75
N VAL A 106 -4.53 11.95 2.45
CA VAL A 106 -4.24 10.69 3.17
C VAL A 106 -2.99 10.07 2.56
N ALA A 107 -2.04 9.73 3.42
CA ALA A 107 -0.85 8.96 3.08
C ALA A 107 -0.94 7.57 3.71
N GLN A 108 0.05 6.73 3.44
CA GLN A 108 0.18 5.40 4.04
C GLN A 108 1.47 5.33 4.86
N MET A 109 1.42 4.67 6.01
CA MET A 109 2.60 4.34 6.81
C MET A 109 2.86 2.85 6.72
N LEU A 110 3.98 2.44 6.14
CA LEU A 110 4.43 1.05 6.18
C LEU A 110 4.98 0.74 7.57
N ILE A 111 4.38 -0.23 8.24
CA ILE A 111 4.75 -0.60 9.61
C ILE A 111 5.47 -1.94 9.70
N HIS A 112 5.23 -2.82 8.75
CA HIS A 112 5.83 -4.16 8.71
C HIS A 112 5.68 -4.78 7.33
N GLY A 113 6.55 -5.72 6.96
CA GLY A 113 6.43 -6.51 5.75
C GLY A 113 7.33 -7.74 5.73
N LEU A 114 6.96 -8.72 4.91
CA LEU A 114 7.74 -9.90 4.60
C LEU A 114 7.99 -9.95 3.10
N THR A 115 9.18 -10.36 2.68
CA THR A 115 9.57 -10.42 1.26
C THR A 115 10.40 -11.66 0.96
N SER A 116 10.25 -12.20 -0.26
CA SER A 116 11.10 -13.28 -0.76
C SER A 116 12.43 -12.78 -1.32
N ASP A 117 12.56 -11.48 -1.59
CA ASP A 117 13.75 -10.90 -2.18
C ASP A 117 14.71 -10.36 -1.09
N PRO A 118 15.92 -10.93 -0.94
CA PRO A 118 16.88 -10.46 0.03
C PRO A 118 17.35 -9.02 -0.21
N LYS A 119 17.23 -8.47 -1.41
CA LYS A 119 17.55 -7.08 -1.73
C LYS A 119 16.52 -6.11 -1.15
N GLU A 120 15.29 -6.58 -0.94
CA GLU A 120 14.19 -5.81 -0.39
C GLU A 120 14.10 -5.91 1.16
N ALA A 121 14.98 -6.68 1.80
CA ALA A 121 15.03 -6.80 3.26
C ALA A 121 16.32 -6.16 3.82
N PRO A 122 16.25 -5.11 4.68
CA PRO A 122 15.04 -4.47 5.23
C PRO A 122 14.36 -3.46 4.29
N GLY A 123 14.89 -3.27 3.07
CA GLY A 123 14.38 -2.37 2.05
C GLY A 123 14.50 -0.88 2.40
N PRO A 124 14.07 0.02 1.51
CA PRO A 124 14.20 1.46 1.71
C PRO A 124 13.38 1.97 2.90
N PHE A 125 12.28 1.29 3.24
CA PHE A 125 11.44 1.63 4.40
C PHE A 125 11.99 1.07 5.72
N GLY A 126 12.95 0.14 5.70
CA GLY A 126 13.55 -0.46 6.90
C GLY A 126 12.61 -1.40 7.67
N VAL A 127 11.47 -1.82 7.10
CA VAL A 127 10.42 -2.58 7.80
C VAL A 127 10.25 -4.01 7.30
N TYR A 128 10.91 -4.37 6.20
CA TYR A 128 10.76 -5.70 5.61
C TYR A 128 11.70 -6.71 6.26
N GLN A 129 11.23 -7.95 6.38
CA GLN A 129 12.02 -9.10 6.76
C GLN A 129 12.03 -10.12 5.62
N LEU A 130 13.16 -10.81 5.47
CA LEU A 130 13.26 -11.93 4.54
C LEU A 130 12.39 -13.09 5.03
N ALA A 131 11.62 -13.67 4.13
CA ALA A 131 10.73 -14.80 4.40
C ALA A 131 10.84 -15.88 3.32
N THR A 132 10.62 -17.11 3.74
CA THR A 132 10.24 -18.18 2.81
C THR A 132 8.81 -17.91 2.35
N THR A 133 8.56 -18.03 1.05
CA THR A 133 7.25 -17.73 0.47
C THR A 133 6.73 -18.91 -0.34
N HIS A 134 5.43 -19.10 -0.30
CA HIS A 134 4.70 -19.98 -1.19
C HIS A 134 3.51 -19.24 -1.76
N ARG A 135 3.33 -19.30 -3.09
CA ARG A 135 2.14 -18.77 -3.78
C ARG A 135 1.62 -19.82 -4.76
N MET A 136 0.33 -20.07 -4.69
CA MET A 136 -0.40 -20.88 -5.65
C MET A 136 -1.61 -20.11 -6.14
N GLU A 137 -1.81 -20.11 -7.45
CA GLU A 137 -3.04 -19.63 -8.08
C GLU A 137 -3.56 -20.70 -9.03
N ARG A 138 -4.85 -21.01 -8.95
CA ARG A 138 -5.53 -21.93 -9.85
C ARG A 138 -6.84 -21.32 -10.30
N SER A 139 -6.96 -21.04 -11.58
CA SER A 139 -8.17 -20.52 -12.20
C SER A 139 -8.83 -21.58 -13.08
N THR A 140 -10.15 -21.73 -12.91
CA THR A 140 -10.98 -22.54 -13.81
C THR A 140 -11.89 -21.58 -14.56
N ILE A 141 -11.75 -21.56 -15.89
CA ILE A 141 -12.58 -20.71 -16.77
C ILE A 141 -13.65 -21.61 -17.36
N ALA A 142 -14.87 -21.51 -16.84
CA ALA A 142 -16.05 -22.14 -17.38
C ALA A 142 -17.14 -21.07 -17.50
N ALA A 143 -17.68 -20.87 -18.71
CA ALA A 143 -18.77 -19.90 -18.89
C ALA A 143 -19.97 -20.25 -17.99
N PRO A 144 -20.66 -19.29 -17.36
CA PRO A 144 -20.46 -17.85 -17.45
C PRO A 144 -19.45 -17.24 -16.46
N GLN A 145 -18.83 -18.03 -15.58
CA GLN A 145 -17.98 -17.51 -14.50
C GLN A 145 -16.62 -18.19 -14.47
N ALA A 146 -15.59 -17.41 -14.19
CA ALA A 146 -14.27 -17.93 -13.84
C ALA A 146 -14.15 -17.98 -12.31
N GLN A 147 -13.74 -19.13 -11.79
CA GLN A 147 -13.46 -19.32 -10.37
C GLN A 147 -11.96 -19.41 -10.15
N THR A 148 -11.45 -18.69 -9.15
CA THR A 148 -10.04 -18.69 -8.79
C THR A 148 -9.86 -19.14 -7.35
N SER A 149 -8.84 -19.97 -7.11
CA SER A 149 -8.34 -20.30 -5.78
C SER A 149 -6.93 -19.76 -5.67
N GLU A 150 -6.63 -19.04 -4.60
CA GLU A 150 -5.31 -18.50 -4.30
C GLU A 150 -4.86 -18.93 -2.90
N GLN A 151 -3.58 -19.21 -2.80
CA GLN A 151 -2.89 -19.43 -1.54
C GLN A 151 -1.61 -18.61 -1.53
N TRP A 152 -1.41 -17.90 -0.42
CA TRP A 152 -0.22 -17.12 -0.13
C TRP A 152 0.28 -17.51 1.25
N GLU A 153 1.58 -17.72 1.38
CA GLU A 153 2.21 -18.04 2.65
C GLU A 153 3.57 -17.37 2.73
N PHE A 154 3.83 -16.74 3.87
CA PHE A 154 5.08 -16.06 4.18
C PHE A 154 5.51 -16.44 5.59
N THR A 155 6.71 -16.98 5.73
CA THR A 155 7.28 -17.36 7.03
C THR A 155 8.68 -16.80 7.18
N ALA A 156 8.87 -15.88 8.12
CA ALA A 156 10.17 -15.33 8.45
C ALA A 156 10.91 -16.20 9.47
N ALA A 157 12.24 -16.14 9.47
CA ALA A 157 13.07 -16.85 10.46
C ALA A 157 12.82 -16.38 11.91
N SER A 158 12.30 -15.16 12.10
CA SER A 158 11.86 -14.60 13.37
C SER A 158 10.58 -15.25 13.94
N GLY A 159 9.92 -16.13 13.17
CA GLY A 159 8.66 -16.78 13.52
C GLY A 159 7.41 -15.98 13.15
N GLU A 160 7.57 -14.84 12.48
CA GLU A 160 6.42 -14.11 11.91
C GLU A 160 5.88 -14.86 10.71
N HIS A 161 4.56 -14.97 10.66
CA HIS A 161 3.85 -15.73 9.64
C HIS A 161 2.61 -14.99 9.17
N MET A 162 2.43 -14.90 7.85
CA MET A 162 1.25 -14.34 7.20
C MET A 162 0.78 -15.30 6.12
N GLU A 163 -0.50 -15.66 6.16
CA GLU A 163 -1.13 -16.60 5.24
C GLU A 163 -2.48 -16.06 4.76
N LEU A 164 -2.81 -16.36 3.51
CA LEU A 164 -4.13 -16.14 2.92
C LEU A 164 -4.49 -17.34 2.04
N GLN A 165 -5.67 -17.89 2.28
CA GLN A 165 -6.31 -18.88 1.39
C GLN A 165 -7.67 -18.33 0.98
N LEU A 166 -7.91 -18.27 -0.31
CA LEU A 166 -9.10 -17.64 -0.86
C LEU A 166 -9.59 -18.40 -2.09
N LYS A 167 -10.93 -18.60 -2.16
CA LYS A 167 -11.62 -19.07 -3.35
C LYS A 167 -12.76 -18.13 -3.68
N TYR A 168 -12.83 -17.69 -4.92
CA TYR A 168 -13.77 -16.65 -5.30
C TYR A 168 -14.18 -16.75 -6.77
N ASP A 169 -15.33 -16.17 -7.08
CA ASP A 169 -15.77 -15.92 -8.44
C ASP A 169 -15.10 -14.65 -8.96
N ARG A 170 -14.35 -14.77 -10.05
CA ARG A 170 -13.64 -13.65 -10.65
C ARG A 170 -14.63 -12.68 -11.28
N GLY A 171 -14.58 -11.43 -10.88
CA GLY A 171 -15.40 -10.36 -11.44
C GLY A 171 -14.66 -9.51 -12.47
N ILE A 172 -15.38 -8.53 -12.98
CA ILE A 172 -14.80 -7.46 -13.80
C ILE A 172 -14.45 -6.32 -12.84
N GLY A 173 -13.16 -6.10 -12.63
CA GLY A 173 -12.70 -4.99 -11.82
C GLY A 173 -12.90 -3.64 -12.49
N ARG A 174 -12.74 -2.58 -11.72
CA ARG A 174 -12.79 -1.19 -12.21
C ARG A 174 -11.37 -0.64 -12.32
N LYS A 175 -11.10 0.05 -13.43
CA LYS A 175 -9.85 0.80 -13.55
C LYS A 175 -9.84 1.94 -12.55
N ALA A 176 -8.73 2.09 -11.83
CA ALA A 176 -8.47 3.18 -10.92
C ALA A 176 -7.01 3.60 -11.06
N SER A 177 -6.76 4.91 -10.93
CA SER A 177 -5.42 5.48 -10.92
C SER A 177 -5.31 6.37 -9.69
N ASN A 178 -4.19 6.29 -8.99
CA ASN A 178 -3.94 7.13 -7.83
C ASN A 178 -2.44 7.42 -7.66
N GLU A 179 -2.18 8.44 -6.86
CA GLU A 179 -0.87 8.77 -6.35
C GLU A 179 -0.95 8.81 -4.82
N THR A 180 -0.01 8.15 -4.17
CA THR A 180 -0.01 8.04 -2.70
C THR A 180 1.41 8.07 -2.17
N LYS A 181 1.63 8.85 -1.11
CA LYS A 181 2.89 8.83 -0.36
C LYS A 181 2.87 7.68 0.64
N PHE A 182 3.94 6.90 0.61
CA PHE A 182 4.19 5.84 1.59
C PHE A 182 5.37 6.23 2.48
N PHE A 183 5.13 6.32 3.77
CA PHE A 183 6.12 6.67 4.79
C PHE A 183 6.63 5.43 5.50
N SER A 184 7.83 5.52 6.05
CA SER A 184 8.42 4.48 6.90
C SER A 184 8.09 4.73 8.39
N SER A 185 7.64 3.69 9.09
CA SER A 185 7.42 3.78 10.56
C SER A 185 8.72 3.84 11.35
N VAL A 186 9.83 3.33 10.81
CA VAL A 186 11.15 3.34 11.47
C VAL A 186 12.01 4.54 11.08
N ASN A 187 11.69 5.19 9.95
CA ASN A 187 12.29 6.45 9.51
C ASN A 187 11.20 7.41 9.02
N PRO A 188 10.48 8.10 9.90
CA PRO A 188 9.31 8.90 9.54
C PRO A 188 9.57 10.06 8.57
N GLY A 189 10.84 10.48 8.44
CA GLY A 189 11.27 11.47 7.45
C GLY A 189 11.40 10.92 6.03
N PHE A 190 11.46 9.59 5.88
CA PHE A 190 11.58 8.94 4.59
C PHE A 190 10.21 8.58 4.02
N TYR A 191 10.00 8.91 2.76
CA TYR A 191 8.84 8.45 2.00
C TYR A 191 9.16 8.22 0.53
N GLN A 192 8.32 7.43 -0.11
CA GLN A 192 8.27 7.26 -1.55
C GLN A 192 6.88 7.62 -2.07
N ILE A 193 6.81 7.99 -3.35
CA ILE A 193 5.58 8.33 -4.05
C ILE A 193 5.26 7.17 -4.97
N PHE A 194 4.09 6.55 -4.77
CA PHE A 194 3.58 5.47 -5.61
C PHE A 194 2.54 6.02 -6.56
N LYS A 195 2.84 6.01 -7.85
CA LYS A 195 1.89 6.30 -8.95
C LYS A 195 1.40 4.97 -9.50
N VAL A 196 0.10 4.80 -9.51
CA VAL A 196 -0.53 3.50 -9.71
C VAL A 196 -1.64 3.58 -10.75
N ASP A 197 -1.62 2.61 -11.67
CA ASP A 197 -2.77 2.20 -12.49
C ASP A 197 -3.14 0.77 -12.14
N GLN A 198 -4.41 0.51 -11.85
CA GLN A 198 -4.86 -0.80 -11.39
C GLN A 198 -6.26 -1.17 -11.88
N ASN A 199 -6.56 -2.47 -11.82
CA ASN A 199 -7.89 -3.02 -11.98
C ASN A 199 -8.35 -3.59 -10.63
N LEU A 200 -9.20 -2.85 -9.92
CA LEU A 200 -9.68 -3.20 -8.58
C LEU A 200 -11.04 -3.91 -8.66
N ASP A 201 -11.12 -5.13 -8.16
CA ASP A 201 -12.36 -5.88 -7.97
C ASP A 201 -12.62 -6.07 -6.46
N ILE A 202 -13.61 -5.34 -5.93
CA ILE A 202 -14.08 -5.52 -4.55
C ILE A 202 -14.90 -6.81 -4.51
N MET A 203 -14.35 -7.85 -3.87
CA MET A 203 -14.96 -9.18 -3.83
C MET A 203 -15.93 -9.36 -2.68
N ARG A 204 -15.65 -8.75 -1.54
CA ARG A 204 -16.48 -8.71 -0.33
C ARG A 204 -16.24 -7.38 0.38
N ASN A 205 -17.30 -6.78 0.93
CA ASN A 205 -17.18 -5.56 1.72
C ASN A 205 -18.26 -5.51 2.79
N ALA A 206 -17.87 -5.13 4.02
CA ALA A 206 -18.77 -5.03 5.17
C ALA A 206 -19.45 -3.65 5.30
N THR A 207 -18.99 -2.64 4.54
CA THR A 207 -19.42 -1.25 4.72
C THR A 207 -20.23 -0.68 3.56
N ILE A 208 -20.11 -1.27 2.38
CA ILE A 208 -20.91 -0.94 1.19
C ILE A 208 -21.52 -2.20 0.60
N THR A 209 -22.62 -2.05 -0.11
CA THR A 209 -23.27 -3.17 -0.80
C THR A 209 -22.51 -3.53 -2.08
N VAL A 210 -21.95 -4.72 -2.10
CA VAL A 210 -21.34 -5.36 -3.28
C VAL A 210 -21.80 -6.81 -3.36
N PRO A 211 -21.84 -7.45 -4.53
CA PRO A 211 -22.04 -8.89 -4.63
C PRO A 211 -20.90 -9.62 -3.90
N ASP A 212 -21.24 -10.53 -2.99
CA ASP A 212 -20.24 -11.37 -2.34
C ASP A 212 -19.77 -12.47 -3.31
N LYS A 213 -18.54 -12.35 -3.76
CA LYS A 213 -17.88 -13.28 -4.69
C LYS A 213 -17.03 -14.32 -3.99
N VAL A 214 -16.80 -14.16 -2.68
CA VAL A 214 -15.94 -15.03 -1.89
C VAL A 214 -16.68 -16.30 -1.50
N LYS A 215 -16.12 -17.45 -1.82
CA LYS A 215 -16.66 -18.79 -1.49
C LYS A 215 -15.99 -19.40 -0.28
N GLU A 216 -14.67 -19.31 -0.21
CA GLU A 216 -13.85 -19.79 0.89
C GLU A 216 -12.84 -18.71 1.26
N PHE A 217 -12.61 -18.49 2.54
CA PHE A 217 -11.70 -17.48 3.03
C PHE A 217 -11.09 -17.90 4.35
N HIS A 218 -9.78 -17.92 4.38
CA HIS A 218 -9.00 -18.10 5.58
C HIS A 218 -7.78 -17.18 5.53
N TYR A 219 -7.44 -16.56 6.64
CA TYR A 219 -6.18 -15.83 6.79
C TYR A 219 -5.59 -16.11 8.17
N LYS A 220 -4.30 -15.93 8.27
CA LYS A 220 -3.55 -15.97 9.50
C LYS A 220 -2.45 -14.93 9.46
N ALA A 221 -2.31 -14.18 10.54
CA ALA A 221 -1.15 -13.32 10.76
C ALA A 221 -0.73 -13.47 12.22
N SER A 222 0.51 -13.81 12.48
CA SER A 222 0.96 -14.17 13.82
C SER A 222 2.47 -13.99 13.99
N GLY A 223 2.89 -13.98 15.25
CA GLY A 223 4.30 -13.87 15.64
C GLY A 223 4.80 -12.43 15.72
N GLY A 224 5.95 -12.26 16.34
CA GLY A 224 6.66 -11.01 16.44
C GLY A 224 5.83 -9.80 16.85
N LYS A 225 6.08 -8.69 16.18
CA LYS A 225 5.42 -7.40 16.47
C LYS A 225 3.96 -7.35 16.03
N ILE A 226 3.55 -8.20 15.08
CA ILE A 226 2.20 -8.16 14.51
C ILE A 226 1.17 -8.93 15.34
N ALA A 227 1.60 -9.79 16.28
CA ALA A 227 0.69 -10.61 17.07
C ALA A 227 -0.36 -9.79 17.84
N ALA A 228 -0.02 -8.58 18.28
CA ALA A 228 -0.96 -7.71 18.98
C ALA A 228 -2.03 -7.07 18.06
N LEU A 229 -1.78 -7.03 16.74
CA LEU A 229 -2.73 -6.54 15.75
C LEU A 229 -3.76 -7.62 15.37
N PHE A 230 -3.34 -8.90 15.48
CA PHE A 230 -4.10 -10.07 15.07
C PHE A 230 -4.28 -11.01 16.29
N ASP A 231 -5.03 -10.52 17.27
CA ASP A 231 -5.30 -11.19 18.55
C ASP A 231 -6.63 -11.96 18.58
N GLY A 232 -7.32 -12.01 17.44
CA GLY A 232 -8.63 -12.62 17.27
C GLY A 232 -9.80 -11.66 17.44
N THR A 233 -9.55 -10.37 17.72
CA THR A 233 -10.59 -9.34 17.81
C THR A 233 -10.66 -8.44 16.56
N GLU A 234 -9.68 -8.57 15.68
CA GLU A 234 -9.66 -7.87 14.41
C GLU A 234 -10.82 -8.28 13.50
N ARG A 235 -11.27 -7.35 12.66
CA ARG A 235 -12.37 -7.57 11.71
C ARG A 235 -11.92 -7.29 10.30
N VAL A 236 -12.18 -8.22 9.38
CA VAL A 236 -12.02 -7.98 7.94
C VAL A 236 -13.18 -7.14 7.45
N LEU A 237 -12.90 -6.01 6.83
CA LEU A 237 -13.88 -5.07 6.30
C LEU A 237 -13.99 -5.12 4.77
N SER A 238 -12.88 -5.39 4.06
CA SER A 238 -12.87 -5.58 2.62
C SER A 238 -11.90 -6.67 2.20
N ILE A 239 -12.26 -7.36 1.13
CA ILE A 239 -11.40 -8.30 0.41
C ILE A 239 -11.43 -7.89 -1.06
N ASP A 240 -10.27 -7.53 -1.59
CA ASP A 240 -10.15 -6.96 -2.92
C ASP A 240 -9.10 -7.74 -3.73
N ALA A 241 -9.47 -8.11 -4.98
CA ALA A 241 -8.53 -8.65 -5.95
C ALA A 241 -8.07 -7.55 -6.91
N ILE A 242 -6.78 -7.49 -7.15
CA ILE A 242 -6.17 -6.57 -8.09
C ILE A 242 -5.35 -7.41 -9.07
N SER A 243 -6.00 -7.89 -10.12
CA SER A 243 -5.41 -8.80 -11.11
C SER A 243 -4.39 -8.13 -12.03
N TRP A 244 -4.37 -6.81 -12.04
CA TRP A 244 -3.46 -6.00 -12.82
C TRP A 244 -3.16 -4.71 -12.05
N TYR A 245 -1.88 -4.46 -11.79
CA TYR A 245 -1.38 -3.32 -11.05
C TYR A 245 -0.04 -2.88 -11.62
N ASN A 246 0.02 -1.70 -12.21
CA ASN A 246 1.27 -1.08 -12.63
C ASN A 246 1.61 0.05 -11.66
N ARG A 247 2.84 0.04 -11.19
CA ARG A 247 3.33 1.02 -10.23
C ARG A 247 4.64 1.64 -10.71
N ALA A 248 4.71 2.97 -10.61
CA ALA A 248 5.96 3.71 -10.64
C ALA A 248 6.26 4.23 -9.23
N ILE A 249 7.47 4.01 -8.74
CA ILE A 249 7.96 4.50 -7.46
C ILE A 249 8.96 5.62 -7.71
N SER A 250 8.74 6.76 -7.05
CA SER A 250 9.66 7.90 -7.07
C SER A 250 10.03 8.33 -5.65
N THR A 251 11.19 8.95 -5.52
CA THR A 251 11.59 9.75 -4.35
C THR A 251 11.46 11.24 -4.65
N PRO A 252 11.25 12.08 -3.61
CA PRO A 252 11.20 13.53 -3.76
C PRO A 252 12.51 14.11 -4.23
#